data_dd802f3cae2529bc36803e672e07013a
#
_entry.id   dd802f3cae2529bc36803e672e07013a
#
_cell.length_a   1.000
_cell.length_b   1.000
_cell.length_c   1.000
_cell.angle_alpha   90.00
_cell.angle_beta   90.00
_cell.angle_gamma   90.00
#
_symmetry.space_group_name_H-M   'P 1'
#
loop_
_entity.id
_entity.type
_entity.pdbx_description
1 polymer ?
#
loop_
_entity_poly.entity_id
_entity_poly.type
_entity_poly.pdbx_seq_one_letter_code
_entity_poly.pdbx_strand_id
1 'polypeptide(L)'
;MKRALLALLLCGAVAPAVLAQTDGKGYLVGSFESNSIVYADDSVTNAQKAEVNFGTNNYLKADYYAGNFSAGIQMEAYQPALVGYPNNLEGARLTNYYMQWADEDFAVTAGTFYDQFGSGLLFRTYEDRTLGMNTAMMGARISYQYKDIARLKALWGAPRLGIELAPETQVRGVDGSFSLSSLLGWGATNLAFEGSLLNRFEPVSPIQEELGAKASTMGYSARLNFERSGFIARAEWVDGGDKIYSNPNILIDGKANLIKRGNAQLVELSYSGGGLGVSFTGRRMEWMGWKVSYASSQTNNPLNYLP
;
A
#
# COMPACT_ATOMS: atom_id res chain seq x y z
N MET A 1 -34.80 37.27 1.22
CA MET A 1 -34.66 36.48 -0.01
C MET A 1 -33.74 35.31 0.29
N LYS A 2 -34.26 34.11 0.39
CA LYS A 2 -33.53 32.89 0.72
C LYS A 2 -32.75 32.45 -0.52
N ARG A 3 -31.42 32.59 -0.51
CA ARG A 3 -30.55 31.93 -1.50
C ARG A 3 -30.20 30.55 -0.94
N ALA A 4 -30.86 29.54 -1.48
CA ALA A 4 -30.55 28.15 -1.21
C ALA A 4 -29.13 27.84 -1.71
N LEU A 5 -28.32 27.37 -0.81
CA LEU A 5 -26.99 26.80 -1.12
C LEU A 5 -27.20 25.51 -1.90
N LEU A 6 -26.99 25.52 -3.20
CA LEU A 6 -26.96 24.32 -4.00
C LEU A 6 -25.49 23.82 -4.00
N ALA A 7 -25.13 23.02 -2.98
CA ALA A 7 -23.93 22.20 -3.07
C ALA A 7 -24.22 21.10 -4.09
N LEU A 8 -23.85 21.32 -5.35
CA LEU A 8 -23.92 20.30 -6.38
C LEU A 8 -22.75 19.33 -6.12
N LEU A 9 -23.01 18.29 -5.35
CA LEU A 9 -22.20 17.08 -5.31
C LEU A 9 -22.38 16.40 -6.67
N LEU A 10 -21.55 16.72 -7.64
CA LEU A 10 -21.38 15.91 -8.84
C LEU A 10 -20.58 14.66 -8.44
N CYS A 11 -21.24 13.68 -7.83
CA CYS A 11 -20.74 12.32 -7.77
C CYS A 11 -20.64 11.84 -9.22
N GLY A 12 -19.43 11.85 -9.76
CA GLY A 12 -19.18 11.33 -11.10
C GLY A 12 -19.55 9.86 -11.14
N ALA A 13 -20.41 9.49 -12.09
CA ALA A 13 -20.76 8.11 -12.34
C ALA A 13 -19.49 7.34 -12.75
N VAL A 14 -19.11 6.31 -11.98
CA VAL A 14 -18.19 5.28 -12.44
C VAL A 14 -18.96 4.47 -13.49
N ALA A 15 -18.78 4.78 -14.76
CA ALA A 15 -19.28 3.96 -15.85
C ALA A 15 -18.12 3.04 -16.29
N PRO A 16 -18.13 1.73 -15.99
CA PRO A 16 -17.23 0.80 -16.64
C PRO A 16 -17.67 0.69 -18.10
N ALA A 17 -16.90 1.27 -19.01
CA ALA A 17 -17.08 1.03 -20.43
C ALA A 17 -16.34 -0.25 -20.79
N VAL A 18 -17.07 -1.33 -21.01
CA VAL A 18 -16.50 -2.53 -21.66
C VAL A 18 -16.42 -2.21 -23.14
N LEU A 19 -15.23 -1.88 -23.61
CA LEU A 19 -14.96 -1.64 -25.03
C LEU A 19 -14.44 -2.93 -25.67
N ALA A 20 -15.26 -3.50 -26.54
CA ALA A 20 -14.94 -4.50 -27.55
C ALA A 20 -14.43 -5.86 -27.04
N GLN A 21 -15.34 -6.80 -26.99
CA GLN A 21 -15.03 -8.22 -27.12
C GLN A 21 -14.69 -8.48 -28.60
N THR A 22 -13.42 -8.70 -28.91
CA THR A 22 -13.00 -9.19 -30.24
C THR A 22 -12.76 -10.70 -30.12
N ASP A 23 -13.35 -11.46 -31.00
CA ASP A 23 -13.33 -12.92 -31.13
C ASP A 23 -12.03 -13.59 -30.62
N GLY A 24 -12.00 -14.03 -29.35
CA GLY A 24 -10.92 -14.82 -28.75
C GLY A 24 -9.55 -14.13 -28.59
N LYS A 25 -9.40 -12.84 -28.93
CA LYS A 25 -8.10 -12.15 -28.97
C LYS A 25 -7.82 -11.23 -27.78
N GLY A 26 -8.73 -11.14 -26.82
CA GLY A 26 -8.61 -10.27 -25.66
C GLY A 26 -9.71 -9.20 -25.58
N TYR A 27 -9.76 -8.50 -24.45
CA TYR A 27 -10.73 -7.44 -24.21
C TYR A 27 -10.12 -6.27 -23.44
N LEU A 28 -10.69 -5.08 -23.64
CA LEU A 28 -10.31 -3.84 -22.98
C LEU A 28 -11.40 -3.43 -21.99
N VAL A 29 -11.00 -3.05 -20.77
CA VAL A 29 -11.87 -2.48 -19.75
C VAL A 29 -11.38 -1.07 -19.44
N GLY A 30 -12.28 -0.08 -19.45
CA GLY A 30 -11.96 1.30 -19.10
C GLY A 30 -12.88 1.83 -18.01
N SER A 31 -12.38 2.77 -17.21
CA SER A 31 -13.16 3.51 -16.23
C SER A 31 -12.70 4.96 -16.16
N PHE A 32 -13.63 5.86 -15.92
CA PHE A 32 -13.37 7.26 -15.61
C PHE A 32 -14.12 7.63 -14.34
N GLU A 33 -13.39 8.26 -13.40
CA GLU A 33 -13.94 8.78 -12.15
C GLU A 33 -13.55 10.24 -12.02
N SER A 34 -14.49 11.11 -11.64
CA SER A 34 -14.26 12.52 -11.39
C SER A 34 -14.94 12.93 -10.09
N ASN A 35 -14.16 13.47 -9.16
CA ASN A 35 -14.64 14.04 -7.91
C ASN A 35 -14.34 15.53 -7.94
N SER A 36 -15.41 16.37 -7.90
CA SER A 36 -15.28 17.82 -8.03
C SER A 36 -16.08 18.53 -6.94
N ILE A 37 -15.51 19.58 -6.35
CA ILE A 37 -16.14 20.38 -5.30
C ILE A 37 -16.01 21.87 -5.65
N VAL A 38 -17.13 22.59 -5.52
CA VAL A 38 -17.15 24.05 -5.54
C VAL A 38 -17.22 24.54 -4.09
N TYR A 39 -16.25 25.35 -3.69
CA TYR A 39 -16.15 25.92 -2.34
C TYR A 39 -16.82 27.29 -2.27
N ALA A 40 -17.59 27.53 -1.22
CA ALA A 40 -18.23 28.82 -0.94
C ALA A 40 -18.14 29.16 0.54
N ASP A 41 -18.16 30.47 0.86
CA ASP A 41 -18.24 30.93 2.24
C ASP A 41 -19.60 30.53 2.85
N ASP A 42 -19.57 30.15 4.12
CA ASP A 42 -20.78 29.91 4.90
C ASP A 42 -20.84 30.91 6.07
N SER A 43 -21.75 31.87 5.91
CA SER A 43 -21.96 32.93 6.92
C SER A 43 -22.67 32.44 8.19
N VAL A 44 -23.29 31.25 8.17
CA VAL A 44 -23.99 30.69 9.34
C VAL A 44 -22.99 30.03 10.29
N THR A 45 -22.04 29.30 9.75
CA THR A 45 -20.98 28.62 10.52
C THR A 45 -19.72 29.46 10.66
N ASN A 46 -19.67 30.64 10.01
CA ASN A 46 -18.48 31.49 9.92
C ASN A 46 -17.29 30.81 9.22
N ALA A 47 -17.56 29.76 8.44
CA ALA A 47 -16.53 29.07 7.69
C ALA A 47 -16.19 29.83 6.41
N GLN A 48 -14.91 30.09 6.23
CA GLN A 48 -14.39 30.71 5.01
C GLN A 48 -14.12 29.62 3.96
N LYS A 49 -14.37 29.94 2.69
CA LYS A 49 -14.00 29.05 1.60
C LYS A 49 -12.48 28.83 1.57
N ALA A 50 -12.04 27.73 0.94
CA ALA A 50 -10.66 27.53 0.61
C ALA A 50 -10.12 28.67 -0.30
N GLU A 51 -8.80 28.82 -0.37
CA GLU A 51 -8.16 29.81 -1.26
C GLU A 51 -8.60 29.67 -2.73
N VAL A 52 -8.98 28.43 -3.13
CA VAL A 52 -9.51 28.11 -4.44
C VAL A 52 -11.03 27.88 -4.39
N ASN A 53 -11.76 28.36 -5.39
CA ASN A 53 -13.21 28.19 -5.46
C ASN A 53 -13.65 26.83 -5.98
N PHE A 54 -12.75 26.04 -6.56
CA PHE A 54 -13.04 24.76 -7.20
C PHE A 54 -11.86 23.83 -7.05
N GLY A 55 -12.12 22.56 -6.79
CA GLY A 55 -11.13 21.48 -6.78
C GLY A 55 -11.67 20.28 -7.51
N THR A 56 -10.77 19.49 -8.16
CA THR A 56 -11.15 18.28 -8.87
C THR A 56 -10.05 17.23 -8.88
N ASN A 57 -10.42 15.99 -8.57
CA ASN A 57 -9.57 14.82 -8.67
C ASN A 57 -10.17 13.87 -9.71
N ASN A 58 -9.43 13.57 -10.76
CA ASN A 58 -9.88 12.77 -11.88
C ASN A 58 -8.97 11.55 -12.08
N TYR A 59 -9.58 10.42 -12.43
CA TYR A 59 -8.90 9.16 -12.66
C TYR A 59 -9.42 8.52 -13.94
N LEU A 60 -8.53 8.26 -14.90
CA LEU A 60 -8.83 7.51 -16.12
C LEU A 60 -8.00 6.22 -16.09
N LYS A 61 -8.65 5.07 -16.17
CA LYS A 61 -8.01 3.75 -16.17
C LYS A 61 -8.42 2.97 -17.40
N ALA A 62 -7.46 2.21 -17.97
CA ALA A 62 -7.71 1.26 -19.04
C ALA A 62 -6.85 0.02 -18.81
N ASP A 63 -7.47 -1.17 -18.83
CA ASP A 63 -6.83 -2.48 -18.69
C ASP A 63 -7.17 -3.38 -19.87
N TYR A 64 -6.16 -4.03 -20.44
CA TYR A 64 -6.28 -5.01 -21.50
C TYR A 64 -5.93 -6.40 -21.00
N TYR A 65 -6.71 -7.40 -21.40
CA TYR A 65 -6.54 -8.79 -21.00
C TYR A 65 -6.57 -9.70 -22.23
N ALA A 66 -5.60 -10.61 -22.33
CA ALA A 66 -5.51 -11.60 -23.42
C ALA A 66 -4.84 -12.89 -22.92
N GLY A 67 -5.64 -13.92 -22.62
CA GLY A 67 -5.15 -15.17 -22.03
C GLY A 67 -4.40 -14.91 -20.72
N ASN A 68 -3.15 -15.33 -20.64
CA ASN A 68 -2.28 -15.14 -19.48
C ASN A 68 -1.64 -13.74 -19.38
N PHE A 69 -1.87 -12.90 -20.39
CA PHE A 69 -1.29 -11.56 -20.46
C PHE A 69 -2.31 -10.50 -20.05
N SER A 70 -1.86 -9.52 -19.26
CA SER A 70 -2.60 -8.29 -19.01
C SER A 70 -1.68 -7.08 -19.02
N ALA A 71 -2.22 -5.93 -19.39
CA ALA A 71 -1.53 -4.65 -19.35
C ALA A 71 -2.51 -3.54 -18.99
N GLY A 72 -2.06 -2.52 -18.30
CA GLY A 72 -2.94 -1.42 -17.92
C GLY A 72 -2.22 -0.10 -17.79
N ILE A 73 -3.00 0.97 -17.86
CA ILE A 73 -2.58 2.35 -17.66
C ILE A 73 -3.58 3.08 -16.77
N GLN A 74 -3.09 4.03 -15.97
CA GLN A 74 -3.92 4.96 -15.20
C GLN A 74 -3.34 6.36 -15.31
N MET A 75 -4.20 7.32 -15.67
CA MET A 75 -3.91 8.75 -15.62
C MET A 75 -4.65 9.35 -14.43
N GLU A 76 -3.99 10.25 -13.74
CA GLU A 76 -4.57 11.05 -12.66
C GLU A 76 -4.40 12.54 -13.00
N ALA A 77 -5.43 13.34 -12.64
CA ALA A 77 -5.40 14.79 -12.81
C ALA A 77 -6.03 15.48 -11.59
N TYR A 78 -5.24 16.32 -10.94
CA TYR A 78 -5.59 17.14 -9.78
C TYR A 78 -5.47 18.61 -10.21
N GLN A 79 -6.61 19.33 -10.34
CA GLN A 79 -6.61 20.64 -11.03
C GLN A 79 -7.59 21.66 -10.43
N PRO A 80 -7.25 22.28 -9.30
CA PRO A 80 -6.36 21.83 -8.24
C PRO A 80 -6.93 20.62 -7.49
N ALA A 81 -6.13 19.97 -6.68
CA ALA A 81 -6.60 18.89 -5.82
C ALA A 81 -7.68 19.37 -4.85
N LEU A 82 -8.57 18.46 -4.45
CA LEU A 82 -9.57 18.73 -3.42
C LEU A 82 -8.89 19.15 -2.09
N VAL A 83 -9.51 20.07 -1.37
CA VAL A 83 -9.03 20.53 -0.06
C VAL A 83 -8.90 19.34 0.90
N GLY A 84 -7.80 19.29 1.64
CA GLY A 84 -7.47 18.20 2.55
C GLY A 84 -6.59 17.11 1.92
N TYR A 85 -6.38 17.14 0.62
CA TYR A 85 -5.44 16.25 -0.06
C TYR A 85 -3.99 16.73 0.09
N PRO A 86 -3.01 15.82 -0.01
CA PRO A 86 -1.60 16.19 0.04
C PRO A 86 -1.21 17.20 -1.05
N ASN A 87 -0.43 18.22 -0.70
CA ASN A 87 -0.03 19.29 -1.62
C ASN A 87 0.87 18.82 -2.79
N ASN A 88 1.42 17.62 -2.72
CA ASN A 88 2.21 17.00 -3.79
C ASN A 88 1.35 16.25 -4.82
N LEU A 89 0.02 16.39 -4.74
CA LEU A 89 -0.93 15.91 -5.74
C LEU A 89 -1.41 17.11 -6.56
N GLU A 90 -0.63 17.53 -7.54
CA GLU A 90 -0.97 18.62 -8.45
C GLU A 90 -0.58 18.29 -9.89
N GLY A 91 -1.42 18.73 -10.84
CA GLY A 91 -1.22 18.50 -12.26
C GLY A 91 -1.87 17.23 -12.79
N ALA A 92 -1.49 16.83 -14.00
CA ALA A 92 -1.99 15.65 -14.70
C ALA A 92 -0.82 14.78 -15.17
N ARG A 93 -0.87 13.46 -14.87
CA ARG A 93 0.18 12.52 -15.24
C ARG A 93 -0.35 11.12 -15.52
N LEU A 94 0.40 10.36 -16.30
CA LEU A 94 0.29 8.90 -16.35
C LEU A 94 1.00 8.36 -15.12
N THR A 95 0.22 7.90 -14.15
CA THR A 95 0.72 7.53 -12.82
C THR A 95 1.00 6.05 -12.66
N ASN A 96 0.17 5.21 -13.29
CA ASN A 96 0.35 3.77 -13.24
C ASN A 96 0.36 3.21 -14.67
N TYR A 97 1.28 2.28 -14.92
CA TYR A 97 1.31 1.48 -16.13
C TYR A 97 2.03 0.16 -15.84
N TYR A 98 1.46 -0.93 -16.30
CA TYR A 98 2.01 -2.26 -16.04
C TYR A 98 1.78 -3.23 -17.20
N MET A 99 2.60 -4.24 -17.24
CA MET A 99 2.41 -5.47 -17.99
C MET A 99 2.60 -6.65 -17.05
N GLN A 100 1.74 -7.64 -17.18
CA GLN A 100 1.78 -8.86 -16.36
C GLN A 100 1.54 -10.08 -17.25
N TRP A 101 2.30 -11.11 -16.99
CA TRP A 101 2.03 -12.45 -17.45
C TRP A 101 1.82 -13.35 -16.23
N ALA A 102 0.76 -14.16 -16.24
CA ALA A 102 0.42 -15.04 -15.12
C ALA A 102 -0.23 -16.32 -15.62
N ASP A 103 0.21 -17.46 -15.09
CA ASP A 103 -0.48 -18.74 -15.19
C ASP A 103 -0.87 -19.24 -13.78
N GLU A 104 -1.18 -20.53 -13.63
CA GLU A 104 -1.62 -21.13 -12.37
C GLU A 104 -0.54 -21.05 -11.27
N ASP A 105 0.74 -21.22 -11.64
CA ASP A 105 1.84 -21.37 -10.70
C ASP A 105 2.80 -20.17 -10.67
N PHE A 106 2.85 -19.38 -11.73
CA PHE A 106 3.85 -18.34 -11.90
C PHE A 106 3.22 -17.03 -12.39
N ALA A 107 3.68 -15.92 -11.82
CA ALA A 107 3.34 -14.60 -12.33
C ALA A 107 4.54 -13.68 -12.31
N VAL A 108 4.66 -12.84 -13.34
CA VAL A 108 5.62 -11.74 -13.42
C VAL A 108 4.90 -10.46 -13.81
N THR A 109 5.19 -9.38 -13.07
CA THR A 109 4.68 -8.04 -13.34
C THR A 109 5.86 -7.10 -13.54
N ALA A 110 5.80 -6.31 -14.59
CA ALA A 110 6.73 -5.19 -14.84
C ALA A 110 5.94 -3.89 -14.93
N GLY A 111 6.44 -2.83 -14.28
CA GLY A 111 5.76 -1.55 -14.17
C GLY A 111 5.19 -1.31 -12.79
N THR A 112 4.00 -0.73 -12.71
CA THR A 112 3.36 -0.39 -11.43
C THR A 112 2.64 -1.58 -10.82
N PHE A 113 2.86 -1.80 -9.52
CA PHE A 113 2.16 -2.83 -8.76
C PHE A 113 1.96 -2.41 -7.30
N TYR A 114 1.01 -3.08 -6.64
CA TYR A 114 0.82 -3.06 -5.18
C TYR A 114 1.14 -4.43 -4.62
N ASP A 115 1.71 -4.46 -3.43
CA ASP A 115 2.02 -5.71 -2.74
C ASP A 115 2.03 -5.55 -1.22
N GLN A 116 1.96 -6.69 -0.53
CA GLN A 116 1.98 -6.77 0.93
C GLN A 116 2.68 -8.05 1.37
N PHE A 117 3.46 -7.97 2.47
CA PHE A 117 4.06 -9.11 3.15
C PHE A 117 3.34 -9.37 4.46
N GLY A 118 2.84 -10.59 4.65
CA GLY A 118 2.09 -10.98 5.82
C GLY A 118 0.91 -10.06 6.15
N SER A 119 0.81 -9.60 7.40
CA SER A 119 -0.21 -8.65 7.84
C SER A 119 0.00 -7.21 7.32
N GLY A 120 1.13 -6.96 6.67
CA GLY A 120 1.52 -5.62 6.22
C GLY A 120 2.34 -4.83 7.23
N LEU A 121 2.62 -5.37 8.40
CA LEU A 121 3.43 -4.69 9.43
C LEU A 121 4.85 -4.37 8.94
N LEU A 122 5.45 -5.26 8.13
CA LEU A 122 6.75 -5.02 7.52
C LEU A 122 6.65 -4.20 6.24
N PHE A 123 5.76 -4.60 5.32
CA PHE A 123 5.61 -3.98 4.01
C PHE A 123 4.19 -4.08 3.49
N ARG A 124 3.64 -2.94 3.08
CA ARG A 124 2.36 -2.83 2.37
C ARG A 124 2.34 -1.59 1.51
N THR A 125 1.95 -1.75 0.27
CA THR A 125 1.64 -0.65 -0.64
C THR A 125 0.18 -0.72 -1.08
N TYR A 126 -0.47 0.43 -1.20
CA TYR A 126 -1.89 0.52 -1.52
C TYR A 126 -2.28 1.89 -2.05
N GLU A 127 -3.48 1.98 -2.61
CA GLU A 127 -4.13 3.23 -2.98
C GLU A 127 -5.35 3.45 -2.08
N ASP A 128 -5.46 4.64 -1.53
CA ASP A 128 -6.69 5.16 -0.90
C ASP A 128 -6.99 6.53 -1.47
N ARG A 129 -7.93 6.56 -2.40
CA ARG A 129 -8.33 7.79 -3.11
C ARG A 129 -9.03 8.78 -2.20
N THR A 130 -9.67 8.32 -1.12
CA THR A 130 -10.36 9.22 -0.19
C THR A 130 -9.40 10.02 0.66
N LEU A 131 -8.22 9.47 0.91
CA LEU A 131 -7.14 10.12 1.67
C LEU A 131 -6.06 10.73 0.76
N GLY A 132 -6.15 10.55 -0.55
CA GLY A 132 -5.11 10.97 -1.49
C GLY A 132 -3.80 10.21 -1.31
N MET A 133 -3.87 8.96 -0.82
CA MET A 133 -2.70 8.12 -0.57
C MET A 133 -2.51 7.12 -1.70
N ASN A 134 -1.31 7.08 -2.26
CA ASN A 134 -0.93 6.05 -3.22
C ASN A 134 0.57 5.76 -3.10
N THR A 135 0.90 4.57 -2.62
CA THR A 135 2.27 4.10 -2.41
C THR A 135 2.65 2.99 -3.39
N ALA A 136 2.05 2.98 -4.58
CA ALA A 136 2.38 2.02 -5.63
C ALA A 136 3.89 1.92 -5.87
N MET A 137 4.36 0.72 -6.18
CA MET A 137 5.74 0.45 -6.57
C MET A 137 5.86 0.48 -8.09
N MET A 138 6.90 1.13 -8.61
CA MET A 138 7.30 1.04 -10.02
C MET A 138 8.56 0.17 -10.12
N GLY A 139 8.46 -0.98 -10.78
CA GLY A 139 9.57 -1.91 -10.87
C GLY A 139 9.16 -3.27 -11.42
N ALA A 140 9.54 -4.34 -10.71
CA ALA A 140 9.20 -5.70 -11.08
C ALA A 140 8.81 -6.53 -9.85
N ARG A 141 7.89 -7.46 -10.08
CA ARG A 141 7.45 -8.44 -9.09
C ARG A 141 7.34 -9.80 -9.76
N ILE A 142 7.79 -10.84 -9.06
CA ILE A 142 7.69 -12.23 -9.48
C ILE A 142 7.04 -13.00 -8.34
N SER A 143 6.13 -13.92 -8.65
CA SER A 143 5.61 -14.90 -7.70
C SER A 143 5.60 -16.28 -8.31
N TYR A 144 5.92 -17.27 -7.48
CA TYR A 144 5.89 -18.67 -7.83
C TYR A 144 5.21 -19.47 -6.72
N GLN A 145 4.31 -20.36 -7.10
CA GLN A 145 3.63 -21.28 -6.21
C GLN A 145 3.96 -22.72 -6.63
N TYR A 146 4.44 -23.51 -5.70
CA TYR A 146 4.65 -24.92 -5.90
C TYR A 146 3.54 -25.70 -5.19
N LYS A 147 2.53 -26.09 -5.96
CA LYS A 147 1.31 -26.73 -5.43
C LYS A 147 0.75 -25.92 -4.27
N ASP A 148 0.19 -26.58 -3.26
CA ASP A 148 -0.23 -25.95 -2.00
C ASP A 148 0.86 -26.00 -0.92
N ILE A 149 2.10 -26.37 -1.29
CA ILE A 149 3.20 -26.62 -0.35
C ILE A 149 4.01 -25.36 -0.09
N ALA A 150 4.39 -24.64 -1.15
CA ALA A 150 5.26 -23.49 -0.99
C ALA A 150 4.88 -22.37 -1.96
N ARG A 151 5.03 -21.14 -1.50
CA ARG A 151 4.92 -19.92 -2.32
C ARG A 151 6.13 -19.04 -2.06
N LEU A 152 6.65 -18.47 -3.12
CA LEU A 152 7.74 -17.50 -3.09
C LEU A 152 7.35 -16.27 -3.89
N LYS A 153 7.65 -15.11 -3.36
CA LYS A 153 7.45 -13.82 -4.01
C LYS A 153 8.72 -12.98 -3.87
N ALA A 154 9.12 -12.31 -4.93
CA ALA A 154 10.20 -11.34 -4.92
C ALA A 154 9.76 -10.07 -5.62
N LEU A 155 10.21 -8.93 -5.12
CA LEU A 155 9.92 -7.62 -5.70
C LEU A 155 11.13 -6.69 -5.61
N TRP A 156 11.16 -5.75 -6.56
CA TRP A 156 12.08 -4.63 -6.59
C TRP A 156 11.41 -3.44 -7.27
N GLY A 157 11.59 -2.25 -6.72
CA GLY A 157 11.08 -1.04 -7.35
C GLY A 157 11.27 0.22 -6.52
N ALA A 158 10.89 1.34 -7.12
CA ALA A 158 10.81 2.64 -6.48
C ALA A 158 9.36 2.93 -6.07
N PRO A 159 9.10 3.37 -4.82
CA PRO A 159 7.76 3.71 -4.38
C PRO A 159 7.31 5.06 -4.97
N ARG A 160 6.02 5.25 -5.08
CA ARG A 160 5.39 6.52 -5.44
C ARG A 160 5.39 7.48 -4.26
N LEU A 161 5.62 8.76 -4.54
CA LEU A 161 5.53 9.90 -3.61
C LEU A 161 4.65 11.00 -4.21
N GLY A 162 3.41 11.11 -3.76
CA GLY A 162 2.43 12.01 -4.37
C GLY A 162 2.08 11.57 -5.80
N ILE A 163 2.15 12.49 -6.76
CA ILE A 163 1.89 12.19 -8.18
C ILE A 163 3.14 11.65 -8.92
N GLU A 164 4.30 11.69 -8.30
CA GLU A 164 5.59 11.30 -8.88
C GLU A 164 6.15 10.04 -8.24
N LEU A 165 7.20 9.49 -8.82
CA LEU A 165 8.00 8.44 -8.21
C LEU A 165 9.07 9.05 -7.29
N ALA A 166 9.50 8.29 -6.30
CA ALA A 166 10.71 8.56 -5.52
C ALA A 166 11.87 7.67 -6.01
N PRO A 167 12.50 7.99 -7.16
CA PRO A 167 13.45 7.08 -7.82
C PRO A 167 14.72 6.85 -7.01
N GLU A 168 15.06 7.75 -6.10
CA GLU A 168 16.21 7.60 -5.19
C GLU A 168 15.94 6.54 -4.12
N THR A 169 14.67 6.31 -3.77
CA THR A 169 14.27 5.25 -2.85
C THR A 169 14.05 3.96 -3.60
N GLN A 170 14.78 2.92 -3.22
CA GLN A 170 14.63 1.57 -3.77
C GLN A 170 14.19 0.61 -2.69
N VAL A 171 13.14 -0.16 -2.98
CA VAL A 171 12.66 -1.22 -2.10
C VAL A 171 12.86 -2.57 -2.79
N ARG A 172 13.41 -3.52 -2.07
CA ARG A 172 13.63 -4.91 -2.50
C ARG A 172 13.11 -5.82 -1.44
N GLY A 173 12.39 -6.85 -1.84
CA GLY A 173 11.83 -7.77 -0.86
C GLY A 173 11.63 -9.18 -1.39
N VAL A 174 11.66 -10.12 -0.46
CA VAL A 174 11.30 -11.51 -0.67
C VAL A 174 10.35 -11.92 0.42
N ASP A 175 9.29 -12.62 0.04
CA ASP A 175 8.29 -13.19 0.94
C ASP A 175 8.06 -14.65 0.56
N GLY A 176 8.11 -15.54 1.53
CA GLY A 176 7.91 -16.96 1.32
C GLY A 176 6.97 -17.59 2.32
N SER A 177 6.25 -18.61 1.89
CA SER A 177 5.43 -19.47 2.75
C SER A 177 5.68 -20.93 2.46
N PHE A 178 5.60 -21.77 3.51
CA PHE A 178 5.76 -23.20 3.44
C PHE A 178 4.69 -23.89 4.30
N SER A 179 3.84 -24.70 3.69
CA SER A 179 2.79 -25.49 4.35
C SER A 179 3.30 -26.86 4.70
N LEU A 180 3.58 -27.08 6.00
CA LEU A 180 3.98 -28.38 6.51
C LEU A 180 2.84 -29.39 6.42
N SER A 181 1.62 -28.96 6.66
CA SER A 181 0.43 -29.81 6.56
C SER A 181 0.17 -30.31 5.16
N SER A 182 0.35 -29.46 4.15
CA SER A 182 0.21 -29.89 2.75
C SER A 182 1.30 -30.86 2.33
N LEU A 183 2.55 -30.64 2.78
CA LEU A 183 3.64 -31.58 2.53
C LEU A 183 3.39 -32.96 3.17
N LEU A 184 2.83 -33.01 4.39
CA LEU A 184 2.60 -34.24 5.15
C LEU A 184 1.20 -34.84 4.92
N GLY A 185 0.35 -34.20 4.12
CA GLY A 185 -1.00 -34.67 3.82
C GLY A 185 -1.97 -34.62 5.01
N TRP A 186 -1.85 -33.63 5.90
CA TRP A 186 -2.73 -33.45 7.08
C TRP A 186 -4.05 -32.78 6.68
N GLY A 187 -4.94 -33.49 6.02
CA GLY A 187 -6.14 -32.95 5.37
C GLY A 187 -7.09 -32.10 6.24
N ALA A 188 -7.07 -32.27 7.57
CA ALA A 188 -7.93 -31.51 8.49
C ALA A 188 -7.19 -30.40 9.26
N THR A 189 -5.91 -30.23 9.03
CA THR A 189 -5.07 -29.26 9.74
C THR A 189 -4.29 -28.47 8.74
N ASN A 190 -4.27 -27.14 8.88
CA ASN A 190 -3.36 -26.26 8.15
C ASN A 190 -2.30 -25.75 9.13
N LEU A 191 -1.03 -26.02 8.84
CA LEU A 191 0.11 -25.49 9.57
C LEU A 191 1.13 -24.97 8.55
N ALA A 192 1.33 -23.67 8.54
CA ALA A 192 2.24 -23.01 7.62
C ALA A 192 3.20 -22.06 8.36
N PHE A 193 4.43 -22.03 7.87
CA PHE A 193 5.48 -21.09 8.27
C PHE A 193 5.72 -20.10 7.13
N GLU A 194 5.87 -18.85 7.48
CA GLU A 194 6.14 -17.80 6.50
C GLU A 194 7.26 -16.89 6.98
N GLY A 195 7.93 -16.23 6.04
CA GLY A 195 8.99 -15.29 6.36
C GLY A 195 9.21 -14.27 5.26
N SER A 196 9.67 -13.10 5.65
CA SER A 196 9.98 -12.03 4.71
C SER A 196 11.30 -11.36 5.02
N LEU A 197 11.96 -10.91 3.96
CA LEU A 197 13.12 -10.01 4.00
C LEU A 197 12.77 -8.77 3.19
N LEU A 198 13.04 -7.60 3.75
CA LEU A 198 12.84 -6.32 3.07
C LEU A 198 14.09 -5.46 3.20
N ASN A 199 14.55 -4.92 2.09
CA ASN A 199 15.59 -3.89 2.05
C ASN A 199 14.99 -2.60 1.50
N ARG A 200 15.17 -1.51 2.21
CA ARG A 200 14.90 -0.17 1.73
C ARG A 200 16.21 0.59 1.63
N PHE A 201 16.51 1.09 0.46
CA PHE A 201 17.66 1.93 0.19
C PHE A 201 17.19 3.35 -0.16
N GLU A 202 17.81 4.36 0.44
CA GLU A 202 17.68 5.77 0.08
C GLU A 202 19.00 6.47 0.40
N PRO A 203 19.57 7.26 -0.52
CA PRO A 203 20.75 8.07 -0.22
C PRO A 203 20.52 8.93 1.01
N VAL A 204 21.51 9.01 1.87
CA VAL A 204 21.47 9.87 3.06
C VAL A 204 22.33 11.11 2.85
N SER A 205 21.91 12.25 3.36
CA SER A 205 22.73 13.46 3.35
C SER A 205 23.88 13.35 4.36
N PRO A 206 24.96 14.10 4.22
CA PRO A 206 26.06 14.10 5.19
C PRO A 206 25.60 14.36 6.63
N ILE A 207 24.63 15.25 6.84
CA ILE A 207 24.06 15.52 8.17
C ILE A 207 23.32 14.31 8.72
N GLN A 208 22.59 13.58 7.88
CA GLN A 208 21.90 12.35 8.30
C GLN A 208 22.91 11.23 8.62
N GLU A 209 24.01 11.15 7.87
CA GLU A 209 25.07 10.18 8.10
C GLU A 209 25.80 10.46 9.42
N GLU A 210 26.11 11.71 9.72
CA GLU A 210 26.66 12.13 11.02
C GLU A 210 25.75 11.77 12.20
N LEU A 211 24.44 11.75 11.99
CA LEU A 211 23.44 11.31 12.96
C LEU A 211 23.35 9.77 13.04
N GLY A 212 24.15 9.04 12.25
CA GLY A 212 24.21 7.58 12.21
C GLY A 212 23.16 6.94 11.30
N ALA A 213 22.50 7.71 10.41
CA ALA A 213 21.62 7.15 9.41
C ALA A 213 22.38 6.26 8.43
N LYS A 214 21.73 5.20 7.99
CA LYS A 214 22.27 4.30 6.97
C LYS A 214 21.41 4.41 5.72
N ALA A 215 22.05 4.50 4.56
CA ALA A 215 21.35 4.49 3.28
C ALA A 215 20.53 3.19 3.07
N SER A 216 20.96 2.08 3.68
CA SER A 216 20.28 0.79 3.57
C SER A 216 19.73 0.33 4.92
N THR A 217 18.43 0.06 4.96
CA THR A 217 17.73 -0.48 6.12
C THR A 217 17.15 -1.84 5.76
N MET A 218 17.42 -2.84 6.62
CA MET A 218 16.88 -4.19 6.48
C MET A 218 15.73 -4.39 7.48
N GLY A 219 14.68 -5.07 7.04
CA GLY A 219 13.59 -5.52 7.88
C GLY A 219 13.32 -7.00 7.64
N TYR A 220 12.78 -7.67 8.66
CA TYR A 220 12.52 -9.11 8.67
C TYR A 220 11.16 -9.39 9.28
N SER A 221 10.47 -10.42 8.80
CA SER A 221 9.33 -10.98 9.53
C SER A 221 9.36 -12.50 9.55
N ALA A 222 8.80 -13.08 10.61
CA ALA A 222 8.53 -14.50 10.73
C ALA A 222 7.09 -14.69 11.19
N ARG A 223 6.37 -15.63 10.56
CA ARG A 223 4.96 -15.86 10.79
C ARG A 223 4.68 -17.35 10.95
N LEU A 224 3.68 -17.64 11.80
CA LEU A 224 3.11 -18.96 11.98
C LEU A 224 1.60 -18.88 11.79
N ASN A 225 1.06 -19.74 10.95
CA ASN A 225 -0.38 -19.89 10.73
C ASN A 225 -0.79 -21.32 11.07
N PHE A 226 -1.78 -21.45 11.94
CA PHE A 226 -2.38 -22.73 12.32
C PHE A 226 -3.89 -22.64 12.20
N GLU A 227 -4.49 -23.67 11.58
CA GLU A 227 -5.94 -23.79 11.49
C GLU A 227 -6.36 -25.25 11.62
N ARG A 228 -7.33 -25.52 12.51
CA ARG A 228 -7.94 -26.83 12.67
C ARG A 228 -9.32 -26.73 13.32
N SER A 229 -10.33 -27.38 12.71
CA SER A 229 -11.68 -27.57 13.32
C SER A 229 -12.30 -26.27 13.83
N GLY A 230 -12.24 -25.18 13.02
CA GLY A 230 -12.78 -23.88 13.38
C GLY A 230 -11.89 -23.03 14.29
N PHE A 231 -10.78 -23.57 14.80
CA PHE A 231 -9.76 -22.79 15.52
C PHE A 231 -8.71 -22.26 14.53
N ILE A 232 -8.41 -20.98 14.61
CA ILE A 232 -7.37 -20.29 13.84
C ILE A 232 -6.44 -19.58 14.83
N ALA A 233 -5.13 -19.79 14.67
CA ALA A 233 -4.10 -19.06 15.39
C ALA A 233 -3.08 -18.53 14.41
N ARG A 234 -2.79 -17.24 14.48
CA ARG A 234 -1.75 -16.57 13.70
C ARG A 234 -0.83 -15.81 14.65
N ALA A 235 0.46 -15.90 14.38
CA ALA A 235 1.46 -15.11 15.07
C ALA A 235 2.42 -14.51 14.07
N GLU A 236 2.76 -13.25 14.23
CA GLU A 236 3.77 -12.55 13.42
C GLU A 236 4.71 -11.77 14.32
N TRP A 237 6.01 -11.92 14.05
CA TRP A 237 7.07 -11.10 14.61
C TRP A 237 7.78 -10.34 13.50
N VAL A 238 8.03 -9.05 13.75
CA VAL A 238 8.68 -8.16 12.77
C VAL A 238 9.80 -7.39 13.43
N ASP A 239 10.96 -7.42 12.79
CA ASP A 239 12.07 -6.50 13.02
C ASP A 239 12.09 -5.49 11.87
N GLY A 240 11.80 -4.23 12.18
CA GLY A 240 11.74 -3.17 11.17
C GLY A 240 13.07 -2.49 10.87
N GLY A 241 14.18 -2.95 11.48
CA GLY A 241 15.51 -2.33 11.32
C GLY A 241 15.63 -0.94 11.93
N ASP A 242 16.82 -0.36 11.82
CA ASP A 242 17.15 0.96 12.35
C ASP A 242 16.63 2.07 11.43
N LYS A 243 15.95 3.06 12.00
CA LYS A 243 15.35 4.20 11.28
C LYS A 243 15.60 5.50 11.99
N ILE A 244 15.68 6.58 11.21
CA ILE A 244 15.70 7.93 11.75
C ILE A 244 14.27 8.39 12.03
N TYR A 245 14.06 8.85 13.25
CA TYR A 245 12.89 9.63 13.63
C TYR A 245 13.35 11.07 13.85
N SER A 246 12.86 11.97 13.00
CA SER A 246 13.12 13.40 13.10
C SER A 246 11.81 14.12 13.37
N ASN A 247 11.74 14.83 14.47
CA ASN A 247 10.65 15.78 14.72
C ASN A 247 11.25 17.00 15.40
N PRO A 248 11.36 18.15 14.71
CA PRO A 248 11.95 19.35 15.26
C PRO A 248 11.18 19.91 16.46
N ASN A 249 9.91 19.53 16.62
CA ASN A 249 9.03 19.99 17.70
C ASN A 249 8.97 19.03 18.88
N ILE A 250 9.56 17.85 18.77
CA ILE A 250 9.53 16.81 19.82
C ILE A 250 10.96 16.36 20.08
N LEU A 251 11.45 16.62 21.28
CA LEU A 251 12.70 16.06 21.77
C LEU A 251 12.41 14.69 22.38
N ILE A 252 13.00 13.64 21.82
CA ILE A 252 12.98 12.30 22.39
C ILE A 252 14.38 12.07 23.02
N ASP A 253 14.42 11.78 24.31
CA ASP A 253 15.67 11.69 25.09
C ASP A 253 16.56 12.96 24.92
N GLY A 254 15.94 14.15 24.83
CA GLY A 254 16.63 15.42 24.65
C GLY A 254 17.21 15.67 23.26
N LYS A 255 16.89 14.84 22.26
CA LYS A 255 17.39 14.96 20.88
C LYS A 255 16.24 15.12 19.89
N ALA A 256 16.40 16.04 18.94
CA ALA A 256 15.46 16.25 17.83
C ALA A 256 15.49 15.12 16.78
N ASN A 257 16.60 14.40 16.71
CA ASN A 257 16.79 13.26 15.80
C ASN A 257 17.28 12.06 16.59
N LEU A 258 16.65 10.91 16.36
CA LEU A 258 16.92 9.69 17.09
C LEU A 258 16.88 8.50 16.13
N ILE A 259 17.84 7.58 16.26
CA ILE A 259 17.81 6.29 15.58
C ILE A 259 17.15 5.29 16.51
N LYS A 260 16.09 4.65 16.06
CA LYS A 260 15.39 3.58 16.78
C LYS A 260 15.19 2.36 15.88
N ARG A 261 15.28 1.20 16.49
CA ARG A 261 14.98 -0.08 15.84
C ARG A 261 13.49 -0.39 15.93
N GLY A 262 12.87 -0.64 14.79
CA GLY A 262 11.46 -1.03 14.72
C GLY A 262 11.25 -2.45 15.19
N ASN A 263 10.21 -2.70 16.01
CA ASN A 263 9.80 -4.03 16.42
C ASN A 263 8.27 -4.11 16.51
N ALA A 264 7.69 -5.21 16.00
CA ALA A 264 6.26 -5.46 16.12
C ALA A 264 5.98 -6.94 16.38
N GLN A 265 4.88 -7.19 17.07
CA GLN A 265 4.35 -8.52 17.35
C GLN A 265 2.84 -8.45 17.18
N LEU A 266 2.29 -9.45 16.49
CA LEU A 266 0.85 -9.63 16.29
C LEU A 266 0.48 -11.06 16.65
N VAL A 267 -0.59 -11.24 17.40
CA VAL A 267 -1.20 -12.54 17.69
C VAL A 267 -2.70 -12.41 17.43
N GLU A 268 -3.23 -13.31 16.63
CA GLU A 268 -4.65 -13.42 16.34
C GLU A 268 -5.09 -14.84 16.65
N LEU A 269 -6.12 -14.96 17.49
CA LEU A 269 -6.75 -16.22 17.84
C LEU A 269 -8.23 -16.11 17.54
N SER A 270 -8.79 -17.08 16.84
CA SER A 270 -10.23 -17.13 16.64
C SER A 270 -10.75 -18.57 16.71
N TYR A 271 -11.98 -18.70 17.13
CA TYR A 271 -12.72 -19.95 17.12
C TYR A 271 -14.10 -19.70 16.53
N SER A 272 -14.52 -20.59 15.63
CA SER A 272 -15.87 -20.59 15.05
C SER A 272 -16.40 -22.01 14.99
N GLY A 273 -17.46 -22.32 15.74
CA GLY A 273 -18.07 -23.64 15.76
C GLY A 273 -19.25 -23.72 16.73
N GLY A 274 -20.20 -24.61 16.46
CA GLY A 274 -21.34 -24.84 17.34
C GLY A 274 -22.24 -23.62 17.57
N GLY A 275 -22.29 -22.67 16.63
CA GLY A 275 -23.03 -21.41 16.78
C GLY A 275 -22.30 -20.34 17.62
N LEU A 276 -21.08 -20.61 18.08
CA LEU A 276 -20.23 -19.65 18.80
C LEU A 276 -19.09 -19.15 17.90
N GLY A 277 -18.86 -17.83 17.88
CA GLY A 277 -17.69 -17.19 17.29
C GLY A 277 -17.00 -16.30 18.32
N VAL A 278 -15.70 -16.50 18.52
CA VAL A 278 -14.87 -15.69 19.43
C VAL A 278 -13.57 -15.35 18.71
N SER A 279 -13.13 -14.10 18.86
CA SER A 279 -11.83 -13.65 18.33
C SER A 279 -11.08 -12.82 19.37
N PHE A 280 -9.76 -12.95 19.34
CA PHE A 280 -8.82 -12.14 20.11
C PHE A 280 -7.70 -11.68 19.21
N THR A 281 -7.37 -10.39 19.26
CA THR A 281 -6.21 -9.82 18.58
C THR A 281 -5.38 -9.04 19.60
N GLY A 282 -4.11 -9.44 19.73
CA GLY A 282 -3.11 -8.76 20.53
C GLY A 282 -2.00 -8.21 19.65
N ARG A 283 -1.61 -6.93 19.86
CA ARG A 283 -0.56 -6.28 19.07
C ARG A 283 0.31 -5.40 19.93
N ARG A 284 1.62 -5.49 19.70
CA ARG A 284 2.62 -4.59 20.23
C ARG A 284 3.45 -4.04 19.08
N MET A 285 3.67 -2.73 19.07
CA MET A 285 4.45 -2.07 18.03
C MET A 285 5.30 -0.95 18.63
N GLU A 286 6.57 -0.92 18.26
CA GLU A 286 7.51 0.12 18.66
C GLU A 286 8.32 0.55 17.45
N TRP A 287 8.34 1.83 17.14
CA TRP A 287 9.17 2.44 16.09
C TRP A 287 9.03 1.79 14.70
N MET A 288 7.83 1.33 14.34
CA MET A 288 7.56 0.55 13.12
C MET A 288 7.34 1.40 11.86
N GLY A 289 7.35 2.73 11.95
CA GLY A 289 7.09 3.58 10.79
C GLY A 289 8.07 3.37 9.64
N TRP A 290 7.63 2.75 8.54
CA TRP A 290 8.32 2.74 7.26
C TRP A 290 7.72 3.83 6.36
N LYS A 291 8.56 4.66 5.75
CA LYS A 291 8.14 5.77 4.88
C LYS A 291 8.70 5.60 3.49
N VAL A 292 8.01 6.18 2.51
CA VAL A 292 8.51 6.24 1.12
C VAL A 292 9.86 6.93 1.07
N SER A 293 10.02 8.06 1.76
CA SER A 293 11.28 8.79 1.87
C SER A 293 11.50 9.26 3.31
N TYR A 294 12.74 9.47 3.71
CA TYR A 294 13.07 10.09 5.01
C TYR A 294 12.43 11.47 5.18
N ALA A 295 12.29 12.21 4.08
CA ALA A 295 11.65 13.53 4.07
C ALA A 295 10.12 13.46 4.06
N SER A 296 9.51 12.30 3.77
CA SER A 296 8.06 12.16 3.67
C SER A 296 7.39 11.96 5.03
N SER A 297 6.10 12.29 5.10
CA SER A 297 5.26 11.98 6.26
C SER A 297 4.90 10.50 6.31
N GLN A 298 4.92 9.91 7.49
CA GLN A 298 4.39 8.54 7.69
C GLN A 298 2.89 8.47 7.43
N THR A 299 2.16 9.54 7.71
CA THR A 299 0.71 9.60 7.55
C THR A 299 0.29 9.54 6.09
N ASN A 300 1.04 10.23 5.22
CA ASN A 300 0.64 10.36 3.81
C ASN A 300 1.35 9.36 2.89
N ASN A 301 2.51 8.85 3.31
CA ASN A 301 3.35 8.00 2.46
C ASN A 301 3.92 6.80 3.25
N PRO A 302 3.06 5.98 3.86
CA PRO A 302 3.50 4.79 4.56
C PRO A 302 3.88 3.68 3.58
N LEU A 303 4.91 2.90 3.92
CA LEU A 303 5.28 1.65 3.24
C LEU A 303 4.93 0.42 4.06
N ASN A 304 4.22 0.59 5.16
CA ASN A 304 3.69 -0.50 5.96
C ASN A 304 2.36 -0.12 6.59
N TYR A 305 1.64 -1.12 7.07
CA TYR A 305 0.39 -0.91 7.80
C TYR A 305 0.67 -0.55 9.25
N LEU A 306 0.26 0.64 9.64
CA LEU A 306 0.17 1.08 11.03
C LEU A 306 -1.32 1.31 11.30
N PRO A 307 -1.93 0.52 12.14
CA PRO A 307 -3.36 0.64 12.49
C PRO A 307 -3.63 1.84 13.36
#